data_eb4bbd6069be6d331701b8763cc0e252
#
_entry.id   eb4bbd6069be6d331701b8763cc0e252
#
_cell.length_a   1.000
_cell.length_b   1.000
_cell.length_c   1.000
_cell.angle_alpha   90.00
_cell.angle_beta   90.00
_cell.angle_gamma   90.00
#
_symmetry.space_group_name_H-M   'P 1'
#
loop_
_entity.id
_entity.type
_entity.pdbx_description
1 polymer ?
#
loop_
_entity_poly.entity_id
_entity_poly.type
_entity_poly.pdbx_seq_one_letter_code
_entity_poly.pdbx_strand_id
1 'polypeptide(L)'
;VCTAVFLDEWSNMNRLKLACKIAQCKAFIGIPVARLLGWFVGEIRRIPIWIPNKNWRAHQNPGARVSFENPIEIDAKSETALITFTTGRTQIPKAAKRTHGFLDAQFSALQRTLKTQDTVVDMPVLPIVLLINLGEGITSVIADWKSSKPHTLNPSIIVNQWQKHGVTRVISSPYFIDQMARFCVNHPDCGGSITEIFAGGAPVFPD
;
A
#
# COMPACT_ATOMS: atom_id res chain seq x y z
N VAL A 1 22.40 1.55 -0.47
CA VAL A 1 20.99 1.57 -0.89
C VAL A 1 20.38 0.20 -0.61
N CYS A 2 19.14 0.14 -0.07
CA CYS A 2 18.44 -1.11 0.22
C CYS A 2 17.27 -1.26 -0.76
N THR A 3 17.10 -2.47 -1.32
CA THR A 3 15.92 -2.84 -2.10
C THR A 3 14.83 -3.37 -1.16
N ALA A 4 13.65 -2.75 -1.17
CA ALA A 4 12.48 -3.25 -0.45
C ALA A 4 11.83 -4.40 -1.24
N VAL A 5 11.42 -5.46 -0.54
CA VAL A 5 10.69 -6.60 -1.12
C VAL A 5 9.39 -6.77 -0.37
N PHE A 6 8.25 -6.61 -1.06
CA PHE A 6 6.95 -6.88 -0.47
C PHE A 6 6.52 -8.32 -0.73
N LEU A 7 6.29 -9.05 0.36
CA LEU A 7 5.81 -10.42 0.36
C LEU A 7 4.38 -10.44 0.92
N ASP A 8 3.39 -10.48 0.05
CA ASP A 8 1.96 -10.51 0.40
C ASP A 8 1.30 -11.89 0.19
N GLU A 9 2.06 -12.87 -0.29
CA GLU A 9 1.60 -14.23 -0.67
C GLU A 9 1.44 -15.19 0.55
N TRP A 10 1.14 -14.65 1.74
CA TRP A 10 0.99 -15.46 2.96
C TRP A 10 -0.17 -16.46 2.90
N SER A 11 -1.11 -16.28 2.01
CA SER A 11 -2.22 -17.21 1.77
C SER A 11 -1.80 -18.46 1.01
N ASN A 12 -0.65 -18.43 0.30
CA ASN A 12 -0.13 -19.56 -0.48
C ASN A 12 1.34 -19.84 -0.11
N MET A 13 1.54 -20.85 0.74
CA MET A 13 2.84 -21.19 1.28
C MET A 13 3.90 -21.54 0.22
N ASN A 14 3.50 -22.20 -0.88
CA ASN A 14 4.43 -22.57 -1.95
C ASN A 14 4.90 -21.31 -2.72
N ARG A 15 3.99 -20.38 -2.98
CA ARG A 15 4.34 -19.09 -3.62
C ARG A 15 5.23 -18.27 -2.72
N LEU A 16 4.94 -18.19 -1.43
CA LEU A 16 5.75 -17.49 -0.45
C LEU A 16 7.20 -18.03 -0.44
N LYS A 17 7.36 -19.36 -0.36
CA LYS A 17 8.69 -20.00 -0.41
C LYS A 17 9.44 -19.65 -1.69
N LEU A 18 8.75 -19.69 -2.84
CA LEU A 18 9.36 -19.38 -4.13
C LEU A 18 9.74 -17.89 -4.23
N ALA A 19 8.88 -16.98 -3.76
CA ALA A 19 9.18 -15.57 -3.72
C ALA A 19 10.40 -15.26 -2.85
N CYS A 20 10.51 -15.88 -1.67
CA CYS A 20 11.69 -15.76 -0.81
C CYS A 20 12.98 -16.28 -1.47
N LYS A 21 12.90 -17.39 -2.20
CA LYS A 21 14.03 -17.93 -2.97
C LYS A 21 14.49 -16.97 -4.07
N ILE A 22 13.55 -16.36 -4.79
CA ILE A 22 13.83 -15.41 -5.86
C ILE A 22 14.43 -14.12 -5.28
N ALA A 23 13.87 -13.61 -4.20
CA ALA A 23 14.24 -12.32 -3.63
C ALA A 23 15.57 -12.33 -2.87
N GLN A 24 15.99 -13.49 -2.33
CA GLN A 24 17.23 -13.65 -1.54
C GLN A 24 17.44 -12.54 -0.49
N CYS A 25 16.40 -12.30 0.30
CA CYS A 25 16.38 -11.21 1.28
C CYS A 25 17.47 -11.37 2.34
N LYS A 26 18.12 -10.27 2.72
CA LYS A 26 19.13 -10.23 3.81
C LYS A 26 18.51 -9.85 5.15
N ALA A 27 17.36 -9.18 5.15
CA ALA A 27 16.64 -8.78 6.36
C ALA A 27 15.15 -9.09 6.21
N PHE A 28 14.49 -9.41 7.32
CA PHE A 28 13.06 -9.65 7.41
C PHE A 28 12.42 -8.73 8.45
N ILE A 29 11.41 -8.01 8.02
CA ILE A 29 10.56 -7.17 8.87
C ILE A 29 9.14 -7.68 8.74
N GLY A 30 8.47 -7.95 9.84
CA GLY A 30 7.10 -8.45 9.81
C GLY A 30 6.34 -8.16 11.09
N ILE A 31 5.01 -8.09 10.96
CA ILE A 31 4.13 -8.05 12.13
C ILE A 31 4.29 -9.33 12.97
N PRO A 32 3.93 -9.33 14.28
CA PRO A 32 4.17 -10.48 15.15
C PRO A 32 3.68 -11.82 14.59
N VAL A 33 2.48 -11.83 13.97
CA VAL A 33 1.92 -13.05 13.35
C VAL A 33 2.76 -13.51 12.17
N ALA A 34 3.22 -12.60 11.30
CA ALA A 34 4.07 -12.93 10.17
C ALA A 34 5.44 -13.47 10.63
N ARG A 35 5.96 -12.94 11.73
CA ARG A 35 7.21 -13.44 12.35
C ARG A 35 7.04 -14.84 12.91
N LEU A 36 5.95 -15.09 13.62
CA LEU A 36 5.65 -16.43 14.14
C LEU A 36 5.52 -17.45 13.00
N LEU A 37 4.73 -17.13 11.96
CA LEU A 37 4.59 -17.99 10.77
C LEU A 37 5.91 -18.14 10.02
N GLY A 38 6.71 -17.07 9.92
CA GLY A 38 8.02 -17.09 9.27
C GLY A 38 9.01 -18.06 9.92
N TRP A 39 8.87 -18.31 11.21
CA TRP A 39 9.70 -19.33 11.90
C TRP A 39 9.48 -20.73 11.35
N PHE A 40 8.26 -21.06 10.91
CA PHE A 40 7.91 -22.36 10.31
C PHE A 40 8.24 -22.44 8.82
N VAL A 41 8.57 -21.31 8.18
CA VAL A 41 8.95 -21.25 6.75
C VAL A 41 10.48 -21.25 6.65
N GLY A 42 11.06 -22.35 6.20
CA GLY A 42 12.52 -22.53 6.18
C GLY A 42 13.26 -21.46 5.41
N GLU A 43 12.69 -20.93 4.31
CA GLU A 43 13.24 -19.87 3.50
C GLU A 43 13.30 -18.53 4.27
N ILE A 44 12.29 -18.21 5.05
CA ILE A 44 12.26 -17.00 5.89
C ILE A 44 13.17 -17.17 7.11
N ARG A 45 13.14 -18.34 7.74
CA ARG A 45 13.99 -18.64 8.91
C ARG A 45 15.48 -18.49 8.61
N ARG A 46 15.90 -18.75 7.37
CA ARG A 46 17.30 -18.62 6.94
C ARG A 46 17.73 -17.18 6.70
N ILE A 47 16.81 -16.21 6.72
CA ILE A 47 17.17 -14.79 6.57
C ILE A 47 17.95 -14.35 7.82
N PRO A 48 19.17 -13.82 7.65
CA PRO A 48 20.08 -13.63 8.79
C PRO A 48 19.64 -12.53 9.76
N ILE A 49 18.94 -11.52 9.28
CA ILE A 49 18.57 -10.36 10.10
C ILE A 49 17.05 -10.32 10.27
N TRP A 50 16.58 -10.40 11.52
CA TRP A 50 15.18 -10.25 11.88
C TRP A 50 14.97 -8.98 12.67
N ILE A 51 14.25 -8.01 12.09
CA ILE A 51 14.01 -6.71 12.70
C ILE A 51 12.68 -6.76 13.48
N PRO A 52 12.70 -6.54 14.82
CA PRO A 52 11.50 -6.54 15.62
C PRO A 52 10.66 -5.28 15.38
N ASN A 53 9.36 -5.46 15.28
CA ASN A 53 8.39 -4.35 15.14
C ASN A 53 8.06 -3.67 16.50
N LYS A 54 8.84 -3.90 17.56
CA LYS A 54 8.47 -3.46 18.92
C LYS A 54 8.49 -1.96 19.16
N ASN A 55 9.26 -1.18 18.40
CA ASN A 55 9.50 0.23 18.69
C ASN A 55 8.90 1.20 17.67
N TRP A 56 8.12 0.73 16.71
CA TRP A 56 7.53 1.60 15.71
C TRP A 56 6.56 2.64 16.32
N ARG A 57 5.93 2.32 17.47
CA ARG A 57 5.06 3.26 18.20
C ARG A 57 5.82 4.26 19.08
N ALA A 58 7.07 3.99 19.43
CA ALA A 58 7.85 4.84 20.34
C ALA A 58 8.35 6.14 19.70
N HIS A 59 8.33 6.24 18.37
CA HIS A 59 8.73 7.45 17.64
C HIS A 59 7.53 8.31 17.20
N GLN A 60 6.36 8.09 17.75
CA GLN A 60 5.22 9.02 17.62
C GLN A 60 5.42 10.23 18.54
N ASN A 61 6.56 10.89 18.46
CA ASN A 61 6.69 12.26 18.90
C ASN A 61 6.23 13.14 17.73
N PRO A 62 5.06 13.81 17.82
CA PRO A 62 4.55 14.65 16.73
C PRO A 62 5.47 15.82 16.36
N GLY A 63 6.55 16.02 17.13
CA GLY A 63 7.53 17.08 16.94
C GLY A 63 8.92 16.62 16.50
N ALA A 64 9.20 15.33 16.46
CA ALA A 64 10.48 14.84 15.94
C ALA A 64 10.46 14.85 14.41
N ARG A 65 10.75 16.01 13.81
CA ARG A 65 11.23 16.04 12.44
C ARG A 65 12.52 15.22 12.43
N VAL A 66 12.48 14.02 11.85
CA VAL A 66 13.68 13.31 11.46
C VAL A 66 14.29 14.16 10.35
N SER A 67 15.22 15.03 10.71
CA SER A 67 16.06 15.70 9.72
C SER A 67 16.98 14.61 9.15
N PHE A 68 16.69 14.18 7.93
CA PHE A 68 17.65 13.43 7.15
C PHE A 68 18.77 14.41 6.78
N GLU A 69 19.80 14.51 7.63
CA GLU A 69 20.95 15.40 7.42
C GLU A 69 21.81 14.98 6.22
N ASN A 70 21.60 13.78 5.71
CA ASN A 70 22.20 13.31 4.46
C ASN A 70 21.13 13.20 3.38
N PRO A 71 21.14 14.09 2.36
CA PRO A 71 20.38 13.83 1.16
C PRO A 71 20.77 12.45 0.67
N ILE A 72 19.81 11.56 0.47
CA ILE A 72 20.06 10.28 -0.18
C ILE A 72 20.58 10.66 -1.57
N GLU A 73 21.90 10.54 -1.78
CA GLU A 73 22.48 10.69 -3.10
C GLU A 73 21.85 9.62 -4.00
N ILE A 74 20.83 10.03 -4.71
CA ILE A 74 20.15 9.18 -5.71
C ILE A 74 20.96 9.29 -7.00
N ASP A 75 22.19 8.86 -6.97
CA ASP A 75 22.96 8.63 -8.19
C ASP A 75 22.56 7.30 -8.89
N ALA A 76 21.63 6.60 -8.25
CA ALA A 76 21.24 5.25 -8.63
C ALA A 76 19.81 5.18 -9.21
N LYS A 77 19.48 6.08 -10.17
CA LYS A 77 18.15 6.00 -10.87
C LYS A 77 17.89 4.62 -11.48
N SER A 78 18.94 3.91 -11.88
CA SER A 78 18.88 2.56 -12.44
C SER A 78 18.82 1.44 -11.40
N GLU A 79 19.14 1.71 -10.12
CA GLU A 79 19.11 0.69 -9.08
C GLU A 79 17.68 0.30 -8.68
N THR A 80 17.50 -0.97 -8.34
CA THR A 80 16.21 -1.49 -7.90
C THR A 80 15.87 -0.97 -6.51
N ALA A 81 14.78 -0.22 -6.40
CA ALA A 81 14.25 0.28 -5.14
C ALA A 81 13.24 -0.68 -4.51
N LEU A 82 12.39 -1.29 -5.36
CA LEU A 82 11.25 -2.08 -4.91
C LEU A 82 11.08 -3.32 -5.78
N ILE A 83 10.83 -4.46 -5.12
CA ILE A 83 10.39 -5.70 -5.77
C ILE A 83 9.01 -6.07 -5.22
N THR A 84 8.04 -6.28 -6.13
CA THR A 84 6.72 -6.82 -5.81
C THR A 84 6.49 -8.08 -6.62
N PHE A 85 5.64 -8.97 -6.10
CA PHE A 85 5.27 -10.19 -6.82
C PHE A 85 3.85 -10.04 -7.35
N THR A 86 3.64 -10.42 -8.61
CA THR A 86 2.32 -10.40 -9.24
C THR A 86 1.70 -11.79 -9.18
N THR A 87 0.41 -11.83 -8.87
CA THR A 87 -0.42 -13.04 -8.85
C THR A 87 -0.85 -13.47 -10.25
N GLY A 88 0.10 -13.63 -11.18
CA GLY A 88 -0.23 -14.07 -12.54
C GLY A 88 -1.01 -15.41 -12.56
N ARG A 89 -1.75 -15.67 -13.67
CA ARG A 89 -2.46 -16.96 -13.93
C ARG A 89 -1.55 -18.20 -13.83
N THR A 90 -0.24 -18.01 -13.92
CA THR A 90 0.77 -19.06 -13.74
C THR A 90 1.05 -19.23 -12.25
N GLN A 91 1.21 -20.48 -11.80
CA GLN A 91 1.51 -20.80 -10.38
C GLN A 91 2.85 -20.22 -9.90
N ILE A 92 3.67 -19.67 -10.78
CA ILE A 92 4.99 -19.10 -10.48
C ILE A 92 4.83 -17.61 -10.28
N PRO A 93 5.15 -17.06 -9.08
CA PRO A 93 5.12 -15.61 -8.85
C PRO A 93 6.16 -14.92 -9.74
N LYS A 94 5.72 -13.90 -10.48
CA LYS A 94 6.62 -13.06 -11.29
C LYS A 94 7.07 -11.87 -10.48
N ALA A 95 8.37 -11.69 -10.32
CA ALA A 95 8.96 -10.54 -9.65
C ALA A 95 8.93 -9.33 -10.60
N ALA A 96 8.29 -8.24 -10.18
CA ALA A 96 8.33 -6.96 -10.85
C ALA A 96 9.32 -6.04 -10.12
N LYS A 97 10.42 -5.72 -10.79
CA LYS A 97 11.45 -4.78 -10.28
C LYS A 97 11.07 -3.35 -10.67
N ARG A 98 11.11 -2.44 -9.70
CA ARG A 98 10.96 -1.01 -9.91
C ARG A 98 12.22 -0.31 -9.46
N THR A 99 12.83 0.45 -10.37
CA THR A 99 14.01 1.25 -10.06
C THR A 99 13.61 2.54 -9.33
N HIS A 100 14.57 3.22 -8.70
CA HIS A 100 14.34 4.54 -8.12
C HIS A 100 13.83 5.53 -9.17
N GLY A 101 14.44 5.54 -10.37
CA GLY A 101 13.98 6.42 -11.46
C GLY A 101 12.57 6.11 -11.95
N PHE A 102 12.16 4.84 -11.96
CA PHE A 102 10.78 4.46 -12.27
C PHE A 102 9.79 4.99 -11.22
N LEU A 103 10.12 4.83 -9.92
CA LEU A 103 9.27 5.31 -8.83
C LEU A 103 9.16 6.84 -8.82
N ASP A 104 10.26 7.54 -9.11
CA ASP A 104 10.29 9.00 -9.23
C ASP A 104 9.41 9.49 -10.39
N ALA A 105 9.53 8.87 -11.56
CA ALA A 105 8.68 9.18 -12.70
C ALA A 105 7.19 8.90 -12.43
N GLN A 106 6.89 7.77 -11.75
CA GLN A 106 5.53 7.42 -11.35
C GLN A 106 4.98 8.42 -10.33
N PHE A 107 5.77 8.80 -9.32
CA PHE A 107 5.43 9.82 -8.34
C PHE A 107 5.07 11.12 -9.04
N SER A 108 5.95 11.63 -9.89
CA SER A 108 5.74 12.89 -10.64
C SER A 108 4.50 12.84 -11.55
N ALA A 109 4.21 11.69 -12.17
CA ALA A 109 3.03 11.54 -13.00
C ALA A 109 1.73 11.58 -12.18
N LEU A 110 1.68 10.85 -11.05
CA LEU A 110 0.50 10.81 -10.19
C LEU A 110 0.29 12.14 -9.45
N GLN A 111 1.34 12.80 -9.00
CA GLN A 111 1.28 14.13 -8.41
C GLN A 111 0.58 15.14 -9.35
N ARG A 112 0.95 15.14 -10.63
CA ARG A 112 0.30 15.99 -11.63
C ARG A 112 -1.17 15.66 -11.86
N THR A 113 -1.52 14.38 -11.76
CA THR A 113 -2.90 13.92 -11.99
C THR A 113 -3.80 14.21 -10.78
N LEU A 114 -3.29 13.95 -9.58
CA LEU A 114 -4.06 14.05 -8.36
C LEU A 114 -4.20 15.48 -7.82
N LYS A 115 -3.38 16.43 -8.31
CA LYS A 115 -3.42 17.87 -7.96
C LYS A 115 -3.74 18.11 -6.48
N THR A 116 -2.83 17.71 -5.61
CA THR A 116 -3.05 17.77 -4.18
C THR A 116 -3.23 19.19 -3.66
N GLN A 117 -4.28 19.40 -2.86
CA GLN A 117 -4.48 20.63 -2.07
C GLN A 117 -4.13 20.32 -0.61
N ASP A 118 -3.69 21.32 0.14
CA ASP A 118 -3.21 21.18 1.53
C ASP A 118 -4.22 20.58 2.52
N THR A 119 -5.50 20.57 2.17
CA THR A 119 -6.60 20.12 3.03
C THR A 119 -7.10 18.71 2.70
N VAL A 120 -6.44 17.98 1.80
CA VAL A 120 -6.90 16.66 1.39
C VAL A 120 -6.66 15.64 2.48
N VAL A 121 -7.72 14.93 2.87
CA VAL A 121 -7.67 13.69 3.62
C VAL A 121 -8.05 12.54 2.68
N ASP A 122 -7.11 11.67 2.40
CA ASP A 122 -7.24 10.65 1.37
C ASP A 122 -7.55 9.26 1.96
N MET A 123 -8.39 8.49 1.28
CA MET A 123 -8.51 7.05 1.52
C MET A 123 -7.91 6.28 0.33
N PRO A 124 -6.59 6.02 0.36
CA PRO A 124 -5.91 5.28 -0.70
C PRO A 124 -6.10 3.78 -0.49
N VAL A 125 -7.01 3.17 -1.22
CA VAL A 125 -7.21 1.71 -1.20
C VAL A 125 -6.15 0.99 -2.04
N LEU A 126 -5.54 1.69 -2.98
CA LEU A 126 -4.43 1.18 -3.80
C LEU A 126 -3.09 1.45 -3.09
N PRO A 127 -2.28 0.41 -2.76
CA PRO A 127 -1.05 0.59 -1.98
C PRO A 127 -0.04 1.56 -2.57
N ILE A 128 0.03 1.69 -3.89
CA ILE A 128 0.96 2.63 -4.55
C ILE A 128 0.61 4.08 -4.24
N VAL A 129 -0.67 4.40 -4.10
CA VAL A 129 -1.12 5.75 -3.77
C VAL A 129 -0.73 6.12 -2.33
N LEU A 130 -0.80 5.16 -1.41
CA LEU A 130 -0.33 5.37 -0.04
C LEU A 130 1.16 5.78 0.01
N LEU A 131 2.01 5.16 -0.83
CA LEU A 131 3.42 5.54 -0.91
C LEU A 131 3.60 6.97 -1.44
N ILE A 132 2.77 7.39 -2.38
CA ILE A 132 2.79 8.75 -2.92
C ILE A 132 2.33 9.75 -1.87
N ASN A 133 1.24 9.47 -1.18
CA ASN A 133 0.73 10.30 -0.10
C ASN A 133 1.77 10.48 1.02
N LEU A 134 2.51 9.44 1.36
CA LEU A 134 3.63 9.53 2.30
C LEU A 134 4.73 10.48 1.80
N GLY A 135 5.04 10.45 0.51
CA GLY A 135 6.02 11.35 -0.10
C GLY A 135 5.57 12.82 -0.13
N GLU A 136 4.27 13.07 -0.20
CA GLU A 136 3.67 14.41 -0.24
C GLU A 136 3.22 14.93 1.14
N GLY A 137 3.29 14.08 2.18
CA GLY A 137 2.79 14.45 3.51
C GLY A 137 1.27 14.49 3.63
N ILE A 138 0.55 13.81 2.72
CA ILE A 138 -0.92 13.78 2.73
C ILE A 138 -1.42 12.84 3.82
N THR A 139 -2.40 13.31 4.59
CA THR A 139 -3.10 12.46 5.57
C THR A 139 -3.84 11.34 4.88
N SER A 140 -3.55 10.10 5.26
CA SER A 140 -4.16 8.91 4.68
C SER A 140 -4.94 8.11 5.71
N VAL A 141 -6.18 7.78 5.39
CA VAL A 141 -7.06 6.90 6.18
C VAL A 141 -7.07 5.52 5.54
N ILE A 142 -6.56 4.52 6.24
CA ILE A 142 -6.55 3.15 5.74
C ILE A 142 -7.95 2.55 5.87
N ALA A 143 -8.50 2.10 4.75
CA ALA A 143 -9.81 1.47 4.73
C ALA A 143 -9.84 0.19 5.59
N ASP A 144 -10.85 0.06 6.45
CA ASP A 144 -11.08 -1.17 7.23
C ASP A 144 -11.67 -2.27 6.35
N TRP A 145 -10.91 -2.65 5.36
CA TRP A 145 -11.26 -3.66 4.39
C TRP A 145 -10.01 -4.29 3.77
N LYS A 146 -10.11 -5.55 3.41
CA LYS A 146 -9.02 -6.30 2.77
C LYS A 146 -9.35 -6.56 1.30
N SER A 147 -8.63 -5.93 0.39
CA SER A 147 -8.81 -6.11 -1.06
C SER A 147 -8.64 -7.58 -1.53
N SER A 148 -7.88 -8.40 -0.77
CA SER A 148 -7.75 -9.84 -1.01
C SER A 148 -9.02 -10.65 -0.70
N LYS A 149 -9.99 -10.05 -0.01
CA LYS A 149 -11.29 -10.63 0.33
C LYS A 149 -12.43 -9.69 -0.07
N PRO A 150 -12.70 -9.49 -1.37
CA PRO A 150 -13.64 -8.47 -1.86
C PRO A 150 -15.03 -8.56 -1.21
N HIS A 151 -15.53 -9.78 -1.01
CA HIS A 151 -16.84 -10.05 -0.42
C HIS A 151 -17.00 -9.61 1.05
N THR A 152 -15.90 -9.24 1.71
CA THR A 152 -15.93 -8.76 3.11
C THR A 152 -16.12 -7.24 3.20
N LEU A 153 -16.26 -6.54 2.07
CA LEU A 153 -16.50 -5.11 2.07
C LEU A 153 -17.84 -4.80 2.74
N ASN A 154 -17.78 -3.99 3.78
CA ASN A 154 -18.96 -3.45 4.45
C ASN A 154 -19.02 -1.93 4.24
N PRO A 155 -19.87 -1.45 3.33
CA PRO A 155 -19.96 -0.03 3.01
C PRO A 155 -20.27 0.86 4.21
N SER A 156 -21.09 0.42 5.16
CA SER A 156 -21.40 1.21 6.37
C SER A 156 -20.17 1.51 7.22
N ILE A 157 -19.24 0.55 7.33
CA ILE A 157 -17.97 0.76 8.05
C ILE A 157 -17.12 1.80 7.35
N ILE A 158 -17.04 1.73 6.02
CA ILE A 158 -16.28 2.67 5.21
C ILE A 158 -16.86 4.08 5.31
N VAL A 159 -18.17 4.23 5.20
CA VAL A 159 -18.85 5.52 5.35
C VAL A 159 -18.58 6.12 6.74
N ASN A 160 -18.66 5.32 7.79
CA ASN A 160 -18.32 5.76 9.15
C ASN A 160 -16.85 6.24 9.24
N GLN A 161 -15.92 5.57 8.54
CA GLN A 161 -14.53 6.05 8.48
C GLN A 161 -14.43 7.38 7.72
N TRP A 162 -15.15 7.55 6.60
CA TRP A 162 -15.18 8.80 5.85
C TRP A 162 -15.61 9.97 6.74
N GLN A 163 -16.74 9.82 7.39
CA GLN A 163 -17.32 10.84 8.26
C GLN A 163 -16.43 11.12 9.47
N LYS A 164 -15.99 10.07 10.18
CA LYS A 164 -15.16 10.18 11.38
C LYS A 164 -13.83 10.90 11.15
N HIS A 165 -13.20 10.66 10.00
CA HIS A 165 -11.88 11.18 9.70
C HIS A 165 -11.89 12.34 8.69
N GLY A 166 -13.06 12.78 8.24
CA GLY A 166 -13.20 13.87 7.27
C GLY A 166 -12.53 13.54 5.93
N VAL A 167 -12.67 12.29 5.45
CA VAL A 167 -12.09 11.90 4.16
C VAL A 167 -12.73 12.72 3.05
N THR A 168 -11.88 13.36 2.23
CA THR A 168 -12.32 14.21 1.11
C THR A 168 -12.06 13.57 -0.24
N ARG A 169 -11.10 12.64 -0.34
CA ARG A 169 -10.73 11.96 -1.57
C ARG A 169 -10.62 10.45 -1.39
N VAL A 170 -11.14 9.69 -2.36
CA VAL A 170 -11.03 8.23 -2.39
C VAL A 170 -10.34 7.79 -3.67
N ILE A 171 -9.31 6.97 -3.54
CA ILE A 171 -8.58 6.39 -4.68
C ILE A 171 -8.61 4.88 -4.56
N SER A 172 -9.37 4.22 -5.43
CA SER A 172 -9.64 2.80 -5.29
C SER A 172 -9.83 2.06 -6.62
N SER A 173 -10.05 0.74 -6.53
CA SER A 173 -10.45 -0.06 -7.67
C SER A 173 -11.90 0.24 -8.09
N PRO A 174 -12.27 0.02 -9.37
CA PRO A 174 -13.65 0.16 -9.82
C PRO A 174 -14.64 -0.65 -8.99
N TYR A 175 -14.28 -1.88 -8.61
CA TYR A 175 -15.12 -2.72 -7.74
C TYR A 175 -15.49 -2.03 -6.42
N PHE A 176 -14.51 -1.47 -5.73
CA PHE A 176 -14.77 -0.79 -4.45
C PHE A 176 -15.71 0.40 -4.66
N ILE A 177 -15.46 1.21 -5.68
CA ILE A 177 -16.27 2.39 -6.00
C ILE A 177 -17.70 1.99 -6.34
N ASP A 178 -17.89 0.95 -7.18
CA ASP A 178 -19.21 0.44 -7.53
C ASP A 178 -20.00 0.00 -6.29
N GLN A 179 -19.37 -0.78 -5.40
CA GLN A 179 -20.03 -1.23 -4.16
C GLN A 179 -20.43 -0.05 -3.25
N MET A 180 -19.55 0.95 -3.13
CA MET A 180 -19.87 2.16 -2.36
C MET A 180 -20.97 2.98 -3.02
N ALA A 181 -20.94 3.15 -4.35
CA ALA A 181 -21.96 3.87 -5.09
C ALA A 181 -23.34 3.21 -4.93
N ARG A 182 -23.45 1.89 -5.09
CA ARG A 182 -24.70 1.13 -4.87
C ARG A 182 -25.26 1.31 -3.46
N PHE A 183 -24.39 1.35 -2.47
CA PHE A 183 -24.82 1.62 -1.10
C PHE A 183 -25.34 3.04 -0.94
N CYS A 184 -24.66 4.03 -1.52
CA CYS A 184 -25.00 5.44 -1.40
C CYS A 184 -26.32 5.81 -2.13
N VAL A 185 -26.71 5.09 -3.17
CA VAL A 185 -28.03 5.27 -3.82
C VAL A 185 -29.18 5.17 -2.79
N ASN A 186 -29.06 4.26 -1.82
CA ASN A 186 -30.06 4.06 -0.77
C ASN A 186 -29.78 4.85 0.52
N HIS A 187 -28.66 5.58 0.58
CA HIS A 187 -28.20 6.33 1.76
C HIS A 187 -27.66 7.69 1.31
N PRO A 188 -28.53 8.68 1.03
CA PRO A 188 -28.15 9.97 0.40
C PRO A 188 -27.05 10.73 1.14
N ASP A 189 -26.95 10.60 2.46
CA ASP A 189 -25.98 11.30 3.29
C ASP A 189 -24.61 10.59 3.36
N CYS A 190 -24.44 9.46 2.65
CA CYS A 190 -23.23 8.64 2.77
C CYS A 190 -21.97 9.34 2.22
N GLY A 191 -22.13 10.19 1.21
CA GLY A 191 -21.00 10.87 0.54
C GLY A 191 -20.35 11.98 1.37
N GLY A 192 -21.08 12.59 2.28
CA GLY A 192 -20.67 13.61 3.26
C GLY A 192 -19.56 14.57 2.81
N SER A 193 -18.34 14.25 3.19
CA SER A 193 -17.14 15.06 2.91
C SER A 193 -16.41 14.72 1.61
N ILE A 194 -16.83 13.68 0.87
CA ILE A 194 -16.13 13.23 -0.34
C ILE A 194 -16.36 14.23 -1.48
N THR A 195 -15.27 14.80 -1.98
CA THR A 195 -15.27 15.75 -3.11
C THR A 195 -14.64 15.16 -4.36
N GLU A 196 -13.76 14.16 -4.22
CA GLU A 196 -13.03 13.58 -5.34
C GLU A 196 -12.98 12.04 -5.24
N ILE A 197 -13.19 11.37 -6.37
CA ILE A 197 -13.07 9.91 -6.49
C ILE A 197 -12.25 9.58 -7.72
N PHE A 198 -11.20 8.77 -7.55
CA PHE A 198 -10.38 8.25 -8.62
C PHE A 198 -10.47 6.72 -8.69
N ALA A 199 -10.77 6.21 -9.87
CA ALA A 199 -10.78 4.79 -10.17
C ALA A 199 -9.48 4.36 -10.85
N GLY A 200 -8.87 3.26 -10.38
CA GLY A 200 -7.65 2.74 -10.99
C GLY A 200 -7.43 1.26 -10.71
N GLY A 201 -6.41 0.70 -11.36
CA GLY A 201 -5.99 -0.70 -11.15
C GLY A 201 -6.78 -1.75 -11.94
N ALA A 202 -7.90 -1.38 -12.58
CA ALA A 202 -8.69 -2.23 -13.47
C ALA A 202 -9.44 -1.37 -14.51
N PRO A 203 -9.91 -1.97 -15.62
CA PRO A 203 -10.77 -1.27 -16.57
C PRO A 203 -12.05 -0.78 -15.89
N VAL A 204 -12.51 0.40 -16.30
CA VAL A 204 -13.84 0.93 -15.98
C VAL A 204 -14.69 0.72 -17.22
N PHE A 205 -15.77 0.00 -17.09
CA PHE A 205 -16.73 -0.21 -18.18
C PHE A 205 -17.92 0.74 -17.99
N PRO A 206 -18.43 1.36 -19.07
CA PRO A 206 -19.71 2.04 -19.01
C PRO A 206 -20.79 0.98 -18.76
N ASP A 207 -21.71 1.26 -17.84
CA ASP A 207 -22.91 0.44 -17.62
C ASP A 207 -23.94 0.70 -18.71
#